data_fbfccd5ac7c6bec0b99279ab9ee064e9
#
_entry.id   fbfccd5ac7c6bec0b99279ab9ee064e9
#
_cell.length_a   1.000
_cell.length_b   1.000
_cell.length_c   1.000
_cell.angle_alpha   90.00
_cell.angle_beta   90.00
_cell.angle_gamma   90.00
#
_symmetry.space_group_name_H-M   'P 1'
#
loop_
_entity.id
_entity.type
_entity.pdbx_description
1 polymer ?
#
loop_
_entity_poly.entity_id
_entity_poly.type
_entity_poly.pdbx_seq_one_letter_code
_entity_poly.pdbx_strand_id
1 'polypeptide(L)'
;MIQHISRPFKWFFKLEAASGLVLLFAAIIALFISNSQLASTYYDILNSYLAIGFGEFKLKLSVLHWINDVLMAIFFFLVSLEIKREFIQGELSNPKQAMLPIIAAVGGMLVPALIYVAINYGNSITLRGWAIPSATDIAFSLGVLSLLGKRVPISLKVFLTALAIIDDLGAIVIIAFFYSGKIQITYLLL
;
A
#
# COMPACT_ATOMS: atom_id res chain seq x y z
N MET A 1 -32.21 -14.95 -2.92
CA MET A 1 -31.62 -13.65 -3.30
C MET A 1 -30.16 -13.47 -2.83
N ILE A 2 -29.73 -14.18 -1.80
CA ILE A 2 -28.35 -14.06 -1.21
C ILE A 2 -27.26 -14.80 -2.03
N GLN A 3 -27.62 -15.77 -2.88
CA GLN A 3 -26.65 -16.57 -3.64
C GLN A 3 -26.03 -15.87 -4.87
N HIS A 4 -26.65 -14.82 -5.40
CA HIS A 4 -26.11 -14.11 -6.59
C HIS A 4 -25.06 -13.04 -6.27
N ILE A 5 -25.05 -12.50 -5.06
CA ILE A 5 -24.06 -11.50 -4.61
C ILE A 5 -22.69 -12.17 -4.35
N SER A 6 -22.67 -13.48 -4.09
CA SER A 6 -21.44 -14.18 -3.71
C SER A 6 -20.46 -14.49 -4.85
N ARG A 7 -20.88 -14.47 -6.12
CA ARG A 7 -19.99 -14.81 -7.26
C ARG A 7 -18.96 -13.74 -7.59
N PRO A 8 -19.32 -12.47 -7.82
CA PRO A 8 -18.34 -11.41 -8.07
C PRO A 8 -17.41 -11.18 -6.86
N PHE A 9 -17.95 -11.28 -5.65
CA PHE A 9 -17.18 -11.15 -4.42
C PHE A 9 -16.15 -12.29 -4.22
N LYS A 10 -16.55 -13.54 -4.51
CA LYS A 10 -15.63 -14.68 -4.48
C LYS A 10 -14.55 -14.61 -5.57
N TRP A 11 -14.87 -14.05 -6.72
CA TRP A 11 -13.91 -13.84 -7.80
C TRP A 11 -12.92 -12.74 -7.45
N PHE A 12 -13.39 -11.62 -6.90
CA PHE A 12 -12.57 -10.52 -6.39
C PHE A 12 -11.55 -10.99 -5.35
N PHE A 13 -11.99 -11.72 -4.32
CA PHE A 13 -11.08 -12.28 -3.31
C PHE A 13 -10.10 -13.33 -3.88
N LYS A 14 -10.45 -14.05 -4.93
CA LYS A 14 -9.51 -14.94 -5.60
C LYS A 14 -8.42 -14.19 -6.34
N LEU A 15 -8.73 -13.06 -6.95
CA LEU A 15 -7.76 -12.22 -7.65
C LEU A 15 -6.82 -11.52 -6.66
N GLU A 16 -7.34 -10.98 -5.58
CA GLU A 16 -6.53 -10.35 -4.53
C GLU A 16 -5.61 -11.35 -3.83
N ALA A 17 -6.12 -12.55 -3.52
CA ALA A 17 -5.30 -13.60 -2.97
C ALA A 17 -4.14 -14.02 -3.89
N ALA A 18 -4.39 -14.06 -5.20
CA ALA A 18 -3.36 -14.37 -6.19
C ALA A 18 -2.34 -13.24 -6.28
N SER A 19 -2.76 -11.97 -6.26
CA SER A 19 -1.87 -10.81 -6.28
C SER A 19 -0.97 -10.76 -5.04
N GLY A 20 -1.53 -11.00 -3.85
CA GLY A 20 -0.76 -11.06 -2.60
C GLY A 20 0.29 -12.17 -2.60
N LEU A 21 -0.02 -13.35 -3.15
CA LEU A 21 0.97 -14.44 -3.28
C LEU A 21 2.08 -14.10 -4.27
N VAL A 22 1.76 -13.47 -5.40
CA VAL A 22 2.76 -13.02 -6.38
C VAL A 22 3.66 -11.94 -5.76
N LEU A 23 3.08 -10.99 -5.02
CA LEU A 23 3.83 -9.97 -4.30
C LEU A 23 4.78 -10.56 -3.27
N LEU A 24 4.30 -11.49 -2.43
CA LEU A 24 5.12 -12.21 -1.46
C LEU A 24 6.31 -12.93 -2.12
N PHE A 25 6.04 -13.64 -3.22
CA PHE A 25 7.06 -14.36 -3.95
C PHE A 25 8.10 -13.41 -4.57
N ALA A 26 7.65 -12.30 -5.16
CA ALA A 26 8.52 -11.27 -5.71
C ALA A 26 9.39 -10.61 -4.61
N ALA A 27 8.82 -10.32 -3.44
CA ALA A 27 9.54 -9.77 -2.30
C ALA A 27 10.62 -10.71 -1.78
N ILE A 28 10.31 -12.01 -1.66
CA ILE A 28 11.29 -13.05 -1.27
C ILE A 28 12.44 -13.10 -2.28
N ILE A 29 12.15 -13.13 -3.58
CA ILE A 29 13.17 -13.13 -4.63
C ILE A 29 14.03 -11.85 -4.54
N ALA A 30 13.42 -10.70 -4.39
CA ALA A 30 14.14 -9.42 -4.28
C ALA A 30 15.07 -9.41 -3.06
N LEU A 31 14.63 -9.92 -1.92
CA LEU A 31 15.45 -10.07 -0.71
C LEU A 31 16.64 -11.01 -0.94
N PHE A 32 16.44 -12.14 -1.60
CA PHE A 32 17.54 -13.05 -1.93
C PHE A 32 18.55 -12.41 -2.87
N ILE A 33 18.10 -11.75 -3.94
CA ILE A 33 18.99 -11.11 -4.91
C ILE A 33 19.76 -9.97 -4.25
N SER A 34 19.09 -9.09 -3.50
CA SER A 34 19.71 -7.91 -2.86
C SER A 34 20.72 -8.28 -1.77
N ASN A 35 20.66 -9.50 -1.22
CA ASN A 35 21.60 -10.00 -0.22
C ASN A 35 22.57 -11.07 -0.77
N SER A 36 22.62 -11.24 -2.08
CA SER A 36 23.49 -12.20 -2.76
C SER A 36 24.65 -11.51 -3.50
N GLN A 37 25.49 -12.28 -4.16
CA GLN A 37 26.53 -11.75 -5.06
C GLN A 37 25.96 -10.98 -6.27
N LEU A 38 24.67 -11.10 -6.56
CA LEU A 38 23.96 -10.39 -7.61
C LEU A 38 23.46 -9.00 -7.16
N ALA A 39 23.73 -8.57 -5.93
CA ALA A 39 23.27 -7.31 -5.39
C ALA A 39 23.73 -6.11 -6.22
N SER A 40 25.00 -6.09 -6.65
CA SER A 40 25.54 -5.02 -7.51
C SER A 40 24.75 -4.92 -8.81
N THR A 41 24.56 -6.03 -9.51
CA THR A 41 23.80 -6.09 -10.78
C THR A 41 22.35 -5.63 -10.58
N TYR A 42 21.73 -6.02 -9.47
CA TYR A 42 20.37 -5.60 -9.11
C TYR A 42 20.28 -4.08 -8.97
N TYR A 43 21.18 -3.47 -8.21
CA TYR A 43 21.21 -2.01 -8.04
C TYR A 43 21.61 -1.27 -9.31
N ASP A 44 22.48 -1.83 -10.15
CA ASP A 44 22.84 -1.26 -11.45
C ASP A 44 21.63 -1.22 -12.39
N ILE A 45 20.81 -2.27 -12.41
CA ILE A 45 19.56 -2.30 -13.18
C ILE A 45 18.58 -1.23 -12.66
N LEU A 46 18.38 -1.12 -11.35
CA LEU A 46 17.47 -0.12 -10.76
C LEU A 46 17.92 1.32 -11.05
N ASN A 47 19.21 1.57 -11.11
CA ASN A 47 19.80 2.87 -11.40
C ASN A 47 19.98 3.13 -12.91
N SER A 48 19.79 2.12 -13.76
CA SER A 48 19.87 2.29 -15.22
C SER A 48 18.75 3.21 -15.72
N TYR A 49 19.07 4.02 -16.74
CA TYR A 49 18.12 5.00 -17.29
C TYR A 49 17.29 4.39 -18.41
N LEU A 50 15.98 4.50 -18.28
CA LEU A 50 15.02 4.16 -19.32
C LEU A 50 14.39 5.46 -19.86
N ALA A 51 14.51 5.67 -21.17
CA ALA A 51 13.91 6.82 -21.84
C ALA A 51 12.68 6.38 -22.64
N ILE A 52 11.52 6.96 -22.35
CA ILE A 52 10.28 6.72 -23.10
C ILE A 52 9.81 8.07 -23.66
N GLY A 53 9.51 8.12 -24.96
CA GLY A 53 9.00 9.33 -25.61
C GLY A 53 9.18 9.33 -27.11
N PHE A 54 8.61 10.34 -27.78
CA PHE A 54 8.67 10.55 -29.21
C PHE A 54 9.34 11.89 -29.52
N GLY A 55 10.28 11.90 -30.47
CA GLY A 55 10.96 13.13 -30.94
C GLY A 55 11.76 13.80 -29.82
N GLU A 56 11.49 15.08 -29.60
CA GLU A 56 12.14 15.88 -28.56
C GLU A 56 11.54 15.67 -27.16
N PHE A 57 10.32 15.16 -27.08
CA PHE A 57 9.68 14.81 -25.80
C PHE A 57 10.11 13.42 -25.33
N LYS A 58 11.23 13.35 -24.59
CA LYS A 58 11.74 12.12 -23.99
C LYS A 58 11.80 12.28 -22.48
N LEU A 59 11.02 11.45 -21.77
CA LEU A 59 11.13 11.31 -20.32
C LEU A 59 12.20 10.26 -20.02
N LYS A 60 13.35 10.71 -19.51
CA LYS A 60 14.48 9.86 -19.15
C LYS A 60 14.59 9.77 -17.62
N LEU A 61 14.16 8.67 -17.06
CA LEU A 61 14.19 8.39 -15.62
C LEU A 61 14.94 7.08 -15.38
N SER A 62 15.50 6.90 -14.16
CA SER A 62 15.99 5.59 -13.76
C SER A 62 14.83 4.61 -13.58
N VAL A 63 15.10 3.30 -13.68
CA VAL A 63 14.10 2.27 -13.44
C VAL A 63 13.48 2.45 -12.06
N LEU A 64 14.28 2.79 -11.04
CA LEU A 64 13.82 3.09 -9.70
C LEU A 64 12.80 4.24 -9.67
N HIS A 65 13.06 5.33 -10.40
CA HIS A 65 12.13 6.46 -10.49
C HIS A 65 10.87 6.11 -11.30
N TRP A 66 10.98 5.27 -12.34
CA TRP A 66 9.81 4.76 -13.05
C TRP A 66 8.88 3.98 -12.11
N ILE A 67 9.45 3.16 -11.21
CA ILE A 67 8.68 2.42 -10.21
C ILE A 67 8.11 3.37 -9.16
N ASN A 68 8.94 4.20 -8.53
CA ASN A 68 8.53 4.98 -7.37
C ASN A 68 7.65 6.20 -7.73
N ASP A 69 7.78 6.76 -8.92
CA ASP A 69 7.02 7.97 -9.28
C ASP A 69 5.85 7.61 -10.20
N VAL A 70 6.09 6.87 -11.28
CA VAL A 70 5.05 6.61 -12.30
C VAL A 70 4.11 5.48 -11.85
N LEU A 71 4.64 4.31 -11.45
CA LEU A 71 3.79 3.20 -11.03
C LEU A 71 3.09 3.50 -9.70
N MET A 72 3.76 4.20 -8.78
CA MET A 72 3.13 4.62 -7.51
C MET A 72 2.03 5.67 -7.73
N ALA A 73 2.17 6.58 -8.71
CA ALA A 73 1.08 7.50 -9.05
C ALA A 73 -0.17 6.75 -9.54
N ILE A 74 0.00 5.72 -10.38
CA ILE A 74 -1.11 4.85 -10.81
C ILE A 74 -1.72 4.10 -9.63
N PHE A 75 -0.88 3.57 -8.74
CA PHE A 75 -1.33 2.88 -7.53
C PHE A 75 -2.18 3.80 -6.65
N PHE A 76 -1.69 5.00 -6.32
CA PHE A 76 -2.44 5.95 -5.50
C PHE A 76 -3.72 6.43 -6.18
N PHE A 77 -3.74 6.55 -7.50
CA PHE A 77 -4.97 6.84 -8.23
C PHE A 77 -6.02 5.74 -8.05
N LEU A 78 -5.62 4.47 -8.20
CA LEU A 78 -6.53 3.33 -8.00
C LEU A 78 -7.03 3.25 -6.55
N VAL A 79 -6.13 3.40 -5.57
CA VAL A 79 -6.50 3.41 -4.14
C VAL A 79 -7.46 4.56 -3.83
N SER A 80 -7.25 5.74 -4.40
CA SER A 80 -8.16 6.88 -4.22
C SER A 80 -9.56 6.61 -4.77
N LEU A 81 -9.66 5.92 -5.91
CA LEU A 81 -10.95 5.49 -6.47
C LEU A 81 -11.64 4.46 -5.56
N GLU A 82 -10.89 3.54 -4.99
CA GLU A 82 -11.40 2.54 -4.07
C GLU A 82 -11.88 3.16 -2.76
N ILE A 83 -11.11 4.06 -2.17
CA ILE A 83 -11.51 4.86 -1.00
C ILE A 83 -12.82 5.60 -1.29
N LYS A 84 -12.93 6.29 -2.43
CA LYS A 84 -14.15 6.99 -2.83
C LYS A 84 -15.35 6.05 -2.95
N ARG A 85 -15.15 4.87 -3.52
CA ARG A 85 -16.20 3.84 -3.64
C ARG A 85 -16.67 3.37 -2.26
N GLU A 86 -15.76 3.11 -1.33
CA GLU A 86 -16.08 2.67 0.03
C GLU A 86 -16.84 3.73 0.83
N PHE A 87 -16.51 5.01 0.65
CA PHE A 87 -17.25 6.10 1.29
C PHE A 87 -18.67 6.27 0.75
N ILE A 88 -18.89 6.00 -0.55
CA ILE A 88 -20.20 6.21 -1.17
C ILE A 88 -21.10 4.98 -1.04
N GLN A 89 -20.56 3.77 -1.22
CA GLN A 89 -21.36 2.53 -1.38
C GLN A 89 -20.89 1.38 -0.50
N GLY A 90 -19.79 1.54 0.25
CA GLY A 90 -19.19 0.48 1.05
C GLY A 90 -19.46 0.59 2.55
N GLU A 91 -18.67 -0.13 3.33
CA GLU A 91 -18.77 -0.21 4.80
C GLU A 91 -18.48 1.14 5.48
N LEU A 92 -17.69 2.01 4.85
CA LEU A 92 -17.39 3.34 5.36
C LEU A 92 -18.52 4.36 5.15
N SER A 93 -19.56 4.00 4.39
CA SER A 93 -20.73 4.86 4.18
C SER A 93 -21.60 5.02 5.46
N ASN A 94 -21.53 4.04 6.38
CA ASN A 94 -22.23 4.09 7.66
C ASN A 94 -21.26 4.41 8.81
N PRO A 95 -21.36 5.60 9.45
CA PRO A 95 -20.42 6.00 10.51
C PRO A 95 -20.34 5.03 11.68
N LYS A 96 -21.44 4.34 12.01
CA LYS A 96 -21.45 3.37 13.11
C LYS A 96 -20.67 2.10 12.80
N GLN A 97 -20.69 1.66 11.54
CA GLN A 97 -19.95 0.48 11.08
C GLN A 97 -18.47 0.82 10.83
N ALA A 98 -18.19 2.02 10.36
CA ALA A 98 -16.85 2.51 10.10
C ALA A 98 -16.03 2.78 11.38
N MET A 99 -16.68 3.05 12.51
CA MET A 99 -15.99 3.46 13.74
C MET A 99 -14.98 2.43 14.23
N LEU A 100 -15.32 1.14 14.22
CA LEU A 100 -14.43 0.08 14.68
C LEU A 100 -13.20 -0.08 13.78
N PRO A 101 -13.31 -0.16 12.44
CA PRO A 101 -12.16 -0.15 11.55
C PRO A 101 -11.29 1.11 11.70
N ILE A 102 -11.90 2.31 11.86
CA ILE A 102 -11.16 3.57 12.05
C ILE A 102 -10.31 3.53 13.32
N ILE A 103 -10.89 3.14 14.45
CA ILE A 103 -10.15 3.07 15.73
C ILE A 103 -9.04 2.03 15.63
N ALA A 104 -9.31 0.88 15.01
CA ALA A 104 -8.34 -0.17 14.83
C ALA A 104 -7.18 0.27 13.91
N ALA A 105 -7.46 0.97 12.79
CA ALA A 105 -6.45 1.52 11.89
C ALA A 105 -5.59 2.57 12.58
N VAL A 106 -6.20 3.53 13.27
CA VAL A 106 -5.44 4.54 14.05
C VAL A 106 -4.54 3.87 15.08
N GLY A 107 -5.04 2.87 15.81
CA GLY A 107 -4.22 2.10 16.75
C GLY A 107 -3.11 1.30 16.06
N GLY A 108 -3.41 0.67 14.92
CA GLY A 108 -2.48 -0.09 14.10
C GLY A 108 -1.35 0.75 13.52
N MET A 109 -1.61 2.03 13.21
CA MET A 109 -0.57 2.97 12.77
C MET A 109 0.23 3.57 13.93
N LEU A 110 -0.44 4.02 14.99
CA LEU A 110 0.21 4.73 16.10
C LEU A 110 1.09 3.83 16.96
N VAL A 111 0.64 2.62 17.29
CA VAL A 111 1.37 1.75 18.21
C VAL A 111 2.73 1.33 17.63
N PRO A 112 2.84 0.81 16.39
CA PRO A 112 4.15 0.50 15.81
C PRO A 112 5.03 1.73 15.63
N ALA A 113 4.46 2.88 15.26
CA ALA A 113 5.19 4.13 15.14
C ALA A 113 5.81 4.56 16.48
N LEU A 114 5.05 4.51 17.55
CA LEU A 114 5.54 4.85 18.90
C LEU A 114 6.62 3.88 19.38
N ILE A 115 6.45 2.58 19.16
CA ILE A 115 7.48 1.58 19.48
C ILE A 115 8.76 1.86 18.71
N TYR A 116 8.64 2.16 17.41
CA TYR A 116 9.79 2.50 16.56
C TYR A 116 10.52 3.74 17.07
N VAL A 117 9.77 4.80 17.38
CA VAL A 117 10.34 6.04 17.95
C VAL A 117 11.04 5.77 19.28
N ALA A 118 10.42 4.98 20.16
CA ALA A 118 11.02 4.65 21.48
C ALA A 118 12.35 3.88 21.35
N ILE A 119 12.42 2.93 20.41
CA ILE A 119 13.63 2.12 20.17
C ILE A 119 14.75 2.97 19.52
N ASN A 120 14.38 3.86 18.60
CA ASN A 120 15.31 4.68 17.82
C ASN A 120 15.54 6.07 18.43
N TYR A 121 15.09 6.31 19.65
CA TYR A 121 15.25 7.58 20.34
C TYR A 121 16.74 7.94 20.49
N GLY A 122 17.10 9.14 20.04
CA GLY A 122 18.48 9.61 20.06
C GLY A 122 19.28 9.42 18.75
N ASN A 123 18.75 8.67 17.77
CA ASN A 123 19.37 8.53 16.45
C ASN A 123 18.53 9.25 15.38
N SER A 124 18.96 10.44 14.97
CA SER A 124 18.23 11.29 14.02
C SER A 124 18.07 10.68 12.61
N ILE A 125 18.97 9.75 12.23
CA ILE A 125 18.93 9.11 10.91
C ILE A 125 17.83 8.04 10.90
N THR A 126 17.86 7.12 11.85
CA THR A 126 16.89 6.04 11.94
C THR A 126 15.51 6.56 12.32
N LEU A 127 15.44 7.62 13.16
CA LEU A 127 14.17 8.21 13.58
C LEU A 127 13.31 8.71 12.41
N ARG A 128 13.90 9.06 11.27
CA ARG A 128 13.15 9.46 10.07
C ARG A 128 12.27 8.34 9.51
N GLY A 129 12.57 7.08 9.82
CA GLY A 129 11.80 5.91 9.38
C GLY A 129 10.60 5.57 10.26
N TRP A 130 10.15 6.45 11.16
CA TRP A 130 9.11 6.18 12.15
C TRP A 130 7.78 5.68 11.56
N ALA A 131 7.45 6.09 10.35
CA ALA A 131 6.21 5.68 9.70
C ALA A 131 6.31 4.35 8.92
N ILE A 132 7.52 3.83 8.67
CA ILE A 132 7.71 2.58 7.91
C ILE A 132 6.92 1.41 8.52
N PRO A 133 6.99 1.14 9.85
CA PRO A 133 6.25 0.02 10.43
C PRO A 133 4.74 0.25 10.53
N SER A 134 4.25 1.45 10.21
CA SER A 134 2.82 1.78 10.20
C SER A 134 2.15 1.49 8.85
N ALA A 135 2.95 1.24 7.78
CA ALA A 135 2.41 0.95 6.46
C ALA A 135 1.90 -0.49 6.40
N THR A 136 0.65 -0.67 5.95
CA THR A 136 0.00 -1.97 5.81
C THR A 136 -0.19 -2.28 4.32
N ASP A 137 -0.06 -3.55 3.93
CA ASP A 137 -0.36 -4.03 2.58
C ASP A 137 -1.64 -4.87 2.60
N ILE A 138 -2.68 -4.34 1.97
CA ILE A 138 -4.00 -4.98 1.86
C ILE A 138 -3.92 -6.29 1.06
N ALA A 139 -3.18 -6.31 -0.05
CA ALA A 139 -3.08 -7.48 -0.92
C ALA A 139 -2.34 -8.62 -0.21
N PHE A 140 -1.29 -8.30 0.53
CA PHE A 140 -0.56 -9.26 1.36
C PHE A 140 -1.45 -9.83 2.48
N SER A 141 -2.13 -8.98 3.22
CA SER A 141 -3.01 -9.35 4.35
C SER A 141 -4.17 -10.25 3.89
N LEU A 142 -4.83 -9.89 2.79
CA LEU A 142 -5.89 -10.70 2.20
C LEU A 142 -5.36 -11.99 1.56
N GLY A 143 -4.16 -11.96 1.00
CA GLY A 143 -3.46 -13.13 0.49
C GLY A 143 -3.24 -14.16 1.58
N VAL A 144 -2.67 -13.76 2.71
CA VAL A 144 -2.48 -14.63 3.89
C VAL A 144 -3.81 -15.13 4.43
N LEU A 145 -4.81 -14.24 4.54
CA LEU A 145 -6.15 -14.61 5.02
C LEU A 145 -6.84 -15.63 4.10
N SER A 146 -6.57 -15.56 2.79
CA SER A 146 -7.13 -16.48 1.81
C SER A 146 -6.57 -17.91 1.94
N LEU A 147 -5.34 -18.06 2.44
CA LEU A 147 -4.75 -19.39 2.71
C LEU A 147 -5.52 -20.15 3.80
N LEU A 148 -6.17 -19.42 4.71
CA LEU A 148 -7.04 -19.99 5.74
C LEU A 148 -8.42 -20.42 5.17
N GLY A 149 -8.74 -19.99 3.97
CA GLY A 149 -9.89 -20.41 3.17
C GLY A 149 -11.24 -20.21 3.87
N LYS A 150 -12.03 -21.28 3.94
CA LYS A 150 -13.39 -21.26 4.51
C LYS A 150 -13.45 -21.10 6.04
N ARG A 151 -12.32 -21.21 6.73
CA ARG A 151 -12.25 -21.05 8.19
C ARG A 151 -12.44 -19.61 8.64
N VAL A 152 -12.25 -18.66 7.74
CA VAL A 152 -12.37 -17.22 8.05
C VAL A 152 -13.79 -16.73 7.76
N PRO A 153 -14.49 -16.17 8.75
CA PRO A 153 -15.81 -15.55 8.57
C PRO A 153 -15.72 -14.38 7.56
N ILE A 154 -16.79 -14.20 6.78
CA ILE A 154 -16.86 -13.11 5.78
C ILE A 154 -16.78 -11.74 6.46
N SER A 155 -17.40 -11.60 7.63
CA SER A 155 -17.35 -10.35 8.42
C SER A 155 -15.93 -9.93 8.79
N LEU A 156 -15.02 -10.88 9.06
CA LEU A 156 -13.63 -10.58 9.36
C LEU A 156 -12.89 -10.10 8.11
N LYS A 157 -13.20 -10.65 6.93
CA LYS A 157 -12.63 -10.19 5.65
C LYS A 157 -13.06 -8.77 5.34
N VAL A 158 -14.36 -8.48 5.50
CA VAL A 158 -14.93 -7.14 5.30
C VAL A 158 -14.30 -6.14 6.27
N PHE A 159 -14.17 -6.49 7.54
CA PHE A 159 -13.50 -5.67 8.54
C PHE A 159 -12.05 -5.39 8.16
N LEU A 160 -11.28 -6.41 7.74
CA LEU A 160 -9.89 -6.26 7.35
C LEU A 160 -9.74 -5.38 6.10
N THR A 161 -10.65 -5.53 5.13
CA THR A 161 -10.67 -4.66 3.94
C THR A 161 -10.93 -3.20 4.32
N ALA A 162 -11.94 -2.93 5.15
CA ALA A 162 -12.25 -1.58 5.61
C ALA A 162 -11.08 -0.97 6.42
N LEU A 163 -10.47 -1.76 7.31
CA LEU A 163 -9.30 -1.35 8.09
C LEU A 163 -8.15 -0.97 7.17
N ALA A 164 -7.80 -1.80 6.20
CA ALA A 164 -6.68 -1.58 5.32
C ALA A 164 -6.88 -0.36 4.40
N ILE A 165 -8.11 -0.09 3.94
CA ILE A 165 -8.44 1.13 3.17
C ILE A 165 -8.21 2.39 4.02
N ILE A 166 -8.54 2.34 5.31
CA ILE A 166 -8.30 3.46 6.23
C ILE A 166 -6.80 3.62 6.52
N ASP A 167 -6.07 2.53 6.66
CA ASP A 167 -4.61 2.54 6.82
C ASP A 167 -3.92 3.14 5.59
N ASP A 168 -4.32 2.77 4.38
CA ASP A 168 -3.81 3.34 3.14
C ASP A 168 -4.07 4.85 3.07
N LEU A 169 -5.27 5.30 3.44
CA LEU A 169 -5.56 6.73 3.56
C LEU A 169 -4.65 7.41 4.58
N GLY A 170 -4.46 6.80 5.74
CA GLY A 170 -3.56 7.28 6.78
C GLY A 170 -2.11 7.37 6.30
N ALA A 171 -1.63 6.35 5.57
CA ALA A 171 -0.29 6.33 4.98
C ALA A 171 -0.11 7.47 3.95
N ILE A 172 -1.10 7.70 3.07
CA ILE A 172 -1.08 8.82 2.12
C ILE A 172 -0.96 10.16 2.86
N VAL A 173 -1.75 10.37 3.91
CA VAL A 173 -1.71 11.58 4.73
C VAL A 173 -0.34 11.76 5.40
N ILE A 174 0.21 10.70 5.98
CA ILE A 174 1.54 10.72 6.61
C ILE A 174 2.62 11.06 5.57
N ILE A 175 2.61 10.43 4.41
CA ILE A 175 3.57 10.70 3.33
C ILE A 175 3.45 12.17 2.88
N ALA A 176 2.23 12.65 2.67
CA ALA A 176 1.99 14.02 2.22
C ALA A 176 2.53 15.07 3.21
N PHE A 177 2.36 14.87 4.51
CA PHE A 177 2.76 15.87 5.51
C PHE A 177 4.20 15.73 6.00
N PHE A 178 4.74 14.52 6.08
CA PHE A 178 6.03 14.27 6.72
C PHE A 178 7.15 13.86 5.77
N TYR A 179 6.83 13.29 4.61
CA TYR A 179 7.82 12.74 3.69
C TYR A 179 7.84 13.43 2.33
N SER A 180 6.81 14.18 1.96
CA SER A 180 6.85 14.97 0.75
C SER A 180 7.73 16.21 0.97
N GLY A 181 8.55 16.53 -0.03
CA GLY A 181 9.32 17.77 -0.05
C GLY A 181 8.40 19.00 -0.10
N LYS A 182 8.83 20.09 -0.73
CA LYS A 182 7.99 21.28 -0.87
C LYS A 182 6.75 20.96 -1.72
N ILE A 183 5.59 20.80 -1.07
CA ILE A 183 4.31 20.69 -1.77
C ILE A 183 4.06 22.01 -2.50
N GLN A 184 4.08 21.99 -3.80
CA GLN A 184 3.72 23.16 -4.60
C GLN A 184 2.18 23.19 -4.71
N ILE A 185 1.55 23.90 -3.79
CA ILE A 185 0.08 24.05 -3.67
C ILE A 185 -0.54 24.50 -5.00
N THR A 186 0.19 25.27 -5.80
CA THR A 186 -0.26 25.75 -7.11
C THR A 186 -0.63 24.62 -8.07
N TYR A 187 0.13 23.49 -8.06
CA TYR A 187 -0.18 22.34 -8.91
C TYR A 187 -1.21 21.39 -8.31
N LEU A 188 -1.55 21.56 -7.04
CA LEU A 188 -2.58 20.77 -6.36
C LEU A 188 -4.00 21.33 -6.62
N LEU A 189 -4.09 22.61 -7.00
CA LEU A 189 -5.36 23.34 -7.21
C LEU A 189 -5.73 23.49 -8.70
N LEU A 190 -4.89 22.99 -9.62
CA LEU A 190 -5.13 22.91 -11.06
C LEU A 190 -5.66 21.53 -11.43
#